data_08a3efc96a90371da442ddca3df3c010
#
_entry.id   08a3efc96a90371da442ddca3df3c010
#
_cell.length_a   1.000
_cell.length_b   1.000
_cell.length_c   1.000
_cell.angle_alpha   90.00
_cell.angle_beta   90.00
_cell.angle_gamma   90.00
#
_symmetry.space_group_name_H-M   'P 1'
#
loop_
_entity.id
_entity.type
_entity.pdbx_description
1 polymer ?
#
loop_
_entity_poly.entity_id
_entity_poly.type
_entity_poly.pdbx_seq_one_letter_code
_entity_poly.pdbx_strand_id
1 'polypeptide(L)'
;MKKLLFATCCISFLSGSLGAAAQKKSVAKNVLTQTLNGKSWSADNGNGTFTNPLFYDEFSDPDIIRVGEDYYLAGTTMHSVPGLVVLHSKDLVNWEFSSYCFDRFDDSDDFNLRNGKEAYGQGIWAPAIRYHNGKFYIFS
;
A
#
# COMPACT_ATOMS: atom_id res chain seq x y z
N MET A 1 -24.59 -20.32 -5.71
CA MET A 1 -24.18 -19.87 -4.36
C MET A 1 -22.69 -19.57 -4.44
N LYS A 2 -22.34 -18.30 -4.56
CA LYS A 2 -20.93 -17.86 -4.59
C LYS A 2 -20.36 -17.97 -3.17
N LYS A 3 -19.31 -18.76 -3.00
CA LYS A 3 -18.58 -18.82 -1.73
C LYS A 3 -17.81 -17.51 -1.56
N LEU A 4 -18.16 -16.76 -0.53
CA LEU A 4 -17.40 -15.59 -0.10
C LEU A 4 -16.08 -16.11 0.50
N LEU A 5 -14.98 -15.88 -0.18
CA LEU A 5 -13.65 -16.21 0.33
C LEU A 5 -13.17 -15.01 1.17
N PHE A 6 -13.06 -15.22 2.47
CA PHE A 6 -12.44 -14.23 3.35
C PHE A 6 -10.92 -14.43 3.29
N ALA A 7 -10.23 -13.52 2.65
CA ALA A 7 -8.77 -13.48 2.74
C ALA A 7 -8.37 -12.66 3.97
N THR A 8 -7.95 -13.35 5.03
CA THR A 8 -7.36 -12.71 6.20
C THR A 8 -5.86 -12.63 5.99
N CYS A 9 -5.34 -11.45 5.66
CA CYS A 9 -3.92 -11.23 5.54
C CYS A 9 -3.33 -10.88 6.91
N CYS A 10 -2.47 -11.75 7.46
CA CYS A 10 -1.70 -11.48 8.67
C CYS A 10 -0.28 -11.05 8.28
N ILE A 11 0.02 -9.78 8.40
CA ILE A 11 1.38 -9.26 8.20
C ILE A 11 2.11 -9.30 9.55
N SER A 12 3.13 -10.12 9.67
CA SER A 12 3.99 -10.19 10.85
C SER A 12 5.26 -9.38 10.58
N PHE A 13 5.42 -8.26 11.25
CA PHE A 13 6.70 -7.55 11.26
C PHE A 13 7.61 -8.17 12.31
N LEU A 14 8.74 -8.73 11.88
CA LEU A 14 9.81 -9.12 12.79
C LEU A 14 10.55 -7.86 13.25
N SER A 15 10.52 -7.61 14.55
CA SER A 15 11.36 -6.60 15.20
C SER A 15 12.81 -7.08 15.17
N GLY A 16 13.56 -6.68 14.16
CA GLY A 16 15.00 -6.90 14.03
C GLY A 16 15.75 -5.78 14.73
N SER A 17 16.70 -6.17 15.55
CA SER A 17 17.57 -5.38 16.44
C SER A 17 18.24 -4.17 15.77
N LEU A 18 18.28 -3.06 16.51
CA LEU A 18 19.06 -1.85 16.23
C LEU A 18 20.54 -2.17 15.97
N GLY A 19 21.03 -1.83 14.78
CA GLY A 19 22.48 -1.87 14.56
C GLY A 19 23.00 -1.55 13.16
N ALA A 20 22.12 -1.37 12.14
CA ALA A 20 22.63 -1.12 10.77
C ALA A 20 21.75 -0.16 9.93
N ALA A 21 20.99 0.72 10.57
CA ALA A 21 19.92 1.46 9.91
C ALA A 21 20.32 2.80 9.26
N ALA A 22 21.51 3.34 9.55
CA ALA A 22 21.87 4.69 9.08
C ALA A 22 22.30 4.75 7.60
N GLN A 23 22.82 3.67 7.05
CA GLN A 23 23.39 3.71 5.69
C GLN A 23 22.42 3.26 4.59
N LYS A 24 21.35 2.55 4.93
CA LYS A 24 20.31 2.15 3.94
C LYS A 24 19.24 3.21 3.69
N LYS A 25 19.06 4.19 4.57
CA LYS A 25 18.06 5.26 4.40
C LYS A 25 18.36 6.25 3.28
N SER A 26 19.62 6.42 2.88
CA SER A 26 19.98 7.40 1.82
C SER A 26 19.76 6.84 0.41
N VAL A 27 19.81 5.53 0.22
CA VAL A 27 19.69 4.92 -1.11
C VAL A 27 18.23 4.77 -1.55
N ALA A 28 17.34 4.44 -0.64
CA ALA A 28 15.91 4.29 -0.99
C ALA A 28 15.24 5.63 -1.33
N LYS A 29 15.67 6.73 -0.70
CA LYS A 29 15.15 8.07 -0.99
C LYS A 29 15.53 8.58 -2.39
N ASN A 30 16.61 8.05 -2.98
CA ASN A 30 17.10 8.47 -4.30
C ASN A 30 16.50 7.67 -5.48
N VAL A 31 15.85 6.54 -5.23
CA VAL A 31 15.30 5.72 -6.32
C VAL A 31 13.90 6.18 -6.74
N LEU A 32 13.12 6.74 -5.83
CA LEU A 32 11.77 7.27 -6.12
C LEU A 32 11.80 8.72 -6.63
N THR A 33 12.96 9.39 -6.58
CA THR A 33 13.13 10.75 -7.10
C THR A 33 13.75 10.80 -8.50
N GLN A 34 13.69 9.74 -9.29
CA GLN A 34 14.05 9.84 -10.70
C GLN A 34 12.91 10.48 -11.48
N THR A 35 13.03 11.75 -11.58
CA THR A 35 12.18 12.71 -12.26
C THR A 35 12.09 12.44 -13.76
N LEU A 36 10.90 12.26 -14.26
CA LEU A 36 10.59 12.63 -15.64
C LEU A 36 10.70 14.17 -15.74
N ASN A 37 11.75 14.67 -16.38
CA ASN A 37 12.03 16.12 -16.58
C ASN A 37 12.24 16.95 -15.30
N GLY A 38 12.77 16.38 -14.22
CA GLY A 38 13.17 17.14 -13.05
C GLY A 38 12.03 17.61 -12.14
N LYS A 39 10.79 17.16 -12.36
CA LYS A 39 9.65 17.49 -11.50
C LYS A 39 8.84 16.25 -11.19
N SER A 40 8.95 15.73 -9.96
CA SER A 40 7.97 14.82 -9.39
C SER A 40 6.92 15.61 -8.61
N TRP A 41 5.71 15.10 -8.56
CA TRP A 41 4.69 15.66 -7.69
C TRP A 41 5.09 15.46 -6.23
N SER A 42 4.90 16.50 -5.42
CA SER A 42 4.95 16.42 -3.96
C SER A 42 3.81 17.25 -3.41
N ALA A 43 3.00 16.63 -2.56
CA ALA A 43 1.94 17.33 -1.85
C ALA A 43 2.51 18.24 -0.75
N ASP A 44 3.62 17.87 -0.14
CA ASP A 44 4.29 18.63 0.90
C ASP A 44 4.98 19.86 0.33
N ASN A 45 4.58 21.04 0.79
CA ASN A 45 5.17 22.33 0.39
C ASN A 45 6.45 22.67 1.17
N GLY A 46 6.87 21.85 2.14
CA GLY A 46 8.08 22.04 2.94
C GLY A 46 7.99 23.17 3.99
N ASN A 47 6.83 23.76 4.20
CA ASN A 47 6.59 24.87 5.10
C ASN A 47 5.48 24.62 6.15
N GLY A 48 5.12 23.33 6.36
CA GLY A 48 4.03 22.93 7.24
C GLY A 48 2.65 22.98 6.60
N THR A 49 2.57 23.24 5.29
CA THR A 49 1.32 23.17 4.51
C THR A 49 1.43 22.10 3.43
N PHE A 50 0.29 21.70 2.87
CA PHE A 50 0.25 20.75 1.75
C PHE A 50 -0.75 21.20 0.69
N THR A 51 -0.63 20.60 -0.50
CA THR A 51 -1.49 20.84 -1.66
C THR A 51 -2.14 19.54 -2.11
N ASN A 52 -3.45 19.57 -2.36
CA ASN A 52 -4.15 18.43 -2.94
C ASN A 52 -3.93 18.34 -4.46
N PRO A 53 -3.97 17.12 -5.04
CA PRO A 53 -4.12 15.83 -4.36
C PRO A 53 -2.84 15.43 -3.63
N LEU A 54 -2.94 14.52 -2.65
CA LEU A 54 -1.76 13.98 -1.95
C LEU A 54 -0.86 13.19 -2.90
N PHE A 55 -1.46 12.46 -3.83
CA PHE A 55 -0.78 11.73 -4.91
C PHE A 55 -1.71 11.56 -6.11
N TYR A 56 -1.12 11.36 -7.29
CA TYR A 56 -1.83 11.04 -8.54
C TYR A 56 -1.74 9.55 -8.78
N ASP A 57 -2.58 8.78 -8.09
CA ASP A 57 -2.66 7.33 -8.23
C ASP A 57 -4.05 6.83 -7.83
N GLU A 58 -4.35 5.58 -8.18
CA GLU A 58 -5.63 4.93 -7.91
C GLU A 58 -5.63 4.25 -6.53
N PHE A 59 -6.04 4.98 -5.51
CA PHE A 59 -6.28 4.46 -4.17
C PHE A 59 -7.73 4.73 -3.77
N SER A 60 -8.69 4.21 -4.56
CA SER A 60 -10.10 4.42 -4.27
C SER A 60 -10.55 3.65 -3.03
N ASP A 61 -11.61 4.16 -2.40
CA ASP A 61 -12.24 3.60 -1.20
C ASP A 61 -11.23 3.22 -0.09
N PRO A 62 -10.27 4.09 0.25
CA PRO A 62 -9.26 3.75 1.22
C PRO A 62 -9.83 3.73 2.64
N ASP A 63 -9.29 2.82 3.46
CA ASP A 63 -9.44 2.87 4.92
C ASP A 63 -8.09 3.19 5.55
N ILE A 64 -8.10 4.06 6.57
CA ILE A 64 -6.91 4.56 7.24
C ILE A 64 -7.01 4.30 8.73
N ILE A 65 -5.94 3.78 9.33
CA ILE A 65 -5.84 3.66 10.79
C ILE A 65 -4.55 4.28 11.30
N ARG A 66 -4.59 4.71 12.57
CA ARG A 66 -3.41 5.12 13.31
C ARG A 66 -2.99 4.04 14.30
N VAL A 67 -1.70 3.71 14.31
CA VAL A 67 -1.10 2.79 15.29
C VAL A 67 0.14 3.45 15.89
N GLY A 68 0.03 3.90 17.14
CA GLY A 68 1.08 4.71 17.75
C GLY A 68 1.22 6.07 17.05
N GLU A 69 2.38 6.31 16.47
CA GLU A 69 2.69 7.53 15.69
C GLU A 69 2.64 7.32 14.19
N ASP A 70 2.22 6.14 13.75
CA ASP A 70 2.19 5.71 12.38
C ASP A 70 0.77 5.68 11.82
N TYR A 71 0.62 6.04 10.56
CA TYR A 71 -0.63 5.91 9.80
C TYR A 71 -0.46 4.88 8.71
N TYR A 72 -1.49 4.05 8.54
CA TYR A 72 -1.53 3.02 7.52
C TYR A 72 -2.80 3.16 6.71
N LEU A 73 -2.66 3.18 5.40
CA LEU A 73 -3.74 3.25 4.44
C LEU A 73 -3.78 1.95 3.66
N ALA A 74 -4.93 1.31 3.60
CA ALA A 74 -5.20 0.23 2.66
C ALA A 74 -6.13 0.75 1.56
N GLY A 75 -5.81 0.48 0.31
CA GLY A 75 -6.56 0.97 -0.85
C GLY A 75 -6.96 -0.14 -1.81
N THR A 76 -7.99 0.15 -2.59
CA THR A 76 -8.44 -0.69 -3.71
C THR A 76 -7.30 -0.93 -4.69
N THR A 77 -7.24 -2.13 -5.27
CA THR A 77 -6.45 -2.40 -6.47
C THR A 77 -7.39 -2.81 -7.61
N MET A 78 -7.26 -2.16 -8.78
CA MET A 78 -8.13 -2.43 -9.93
C MET A 78 -7.83 -3.76 -10.60
N HIS A 79 -6.57 -4.21 -10.57
CA HIS A 79 -6.22 -5.61 -10.79
C HIS A 79 -6.28 -6.39 -9.47
N SER A 80 -6.47 -7.70 -9.57
CA SER A 80 -6.53 -8.56 -8.39
C SER A 80 -5.15 -8.77 -7.76
N VAL A 81 -4.09 -8.81 -8.56
CA VAL A 81 -2.73 -9.02 -8.08
C VAL A 81 -1.72 -8.05 -8.71
N PRO A 82 -0.72 -7.60 -7.93
CA PRO A 82 -0.64 -7.73 -6.49
C PRO A 82 -1.79 -6.96 -5.83
N GLY A 83 -2.37 -7.50 -4.78
CA GLY A 83 -3.66 -7.04 -4.25
C GLY A 83 -3.59 -6.32 -2.92
N LEU A 84 -4.45 -5.31 -2.80
CA LEU A 84 -4.63 -4.42 -1.68
C LEU A 84 -3.31 -3.77 -1.25
N VAL A 85 -3.00 -2.65 -1.88
CA VAL A 85 -1.83 -1.85 -1.52
C VAL A 85 -1.96 -1.30 -0.11
N VAL A 86 -0.85 -1.33 0.63
CA VAL A 86 -0.73 -0.70 1.95
C VAL A 86 0.33 0.37 1.89
N LEU A 87 -0.06 1.58 2.24
CA LEU A 87 0.83 2.73 2.39
C LEU A 87 1.05 3.04 3.87
N HIS A 88 2.18 3.66 4.16
CA HIS A 88 2.57 4.11 5.48
C HIS A 88 2.89 5.60 5.45
N SER A 89 2.53 6.31 6.52
CA SER A 89 2.87 7.72 6.71
C SER A 89 3.10 8.04 8.19
N LYS A 90 3.86 9.11 8.44
CA LYS A 90 4.02 9.72 9.79
C LYS A 90 3.18 10.98 9.96
N ASP A 91 2.64 11.56 8.88
CA ASP A 91 2.05 12.90 8.90
C ASP A 91 0.77 13.04 8.04
N LEU A 92 0.32 11.96 7.40
CA LEU A 92 -0.81 11.92 6.46
C LEU A 92 -0.59 12.69 5.14
N VAL A 93 0.57 13.25 4.94
CA VAL A 93 0.93 14.01 3.72
C VAL A 93 1.98 13.26 2.91
N ASN A 94 3.03 12.81 3.59
CA ASN A 94 4.11 12.05 2.99
C ASN A 94 3.85 10.56 3.16
N TRP A 95 3.47 9.89 2.07
CA TRP A 95 3.15 8.47 2.04
C TRP A 95 4.26 7.68 1.36
N GLU A 96 4.54 6.50 1.88
CA GLU A 96 5.46 5.54 1.29
C GLU A 96 4.79 4.19 1.12
N PHE A 97 5.18 3.47 0.07
CA PHE A 97 4.73 2.10 -0.13
C PHE A 97 5.27 1.20 1.00
N SER A 98 4.36 0.46 1.63
CA SER A 98 4.70 -0.50 2.68
C SER A 98 4.68 -1.94 2.15
N SER A 99 3.56 -2.38 1.60
CA SER A 99 3.41 -3.73 1.09
C SER A 99 2.17 -3.88 0.21
N TYR A 100 2.05 -5.07 -0.40
CA TYR A 100 0.77 -5.64 -0.81
C TYR A 100 0.34 -6.73 0.17
N CYS A 101 -0.96 -7.00 0.25
CA CYS A 101 -1.49 -8.06 1.12
C CYS A 101 -1.23 -9.45 0.56
N PHE A 102 -1.20 -9.59 -0.76
CA PHE A 102 -0.94 -10.84 -1.46
C PHE A 102 -0.44 -10.59 -2.89
N ASP A 103 0.24 -11.59 -3.45
CA ASP A 103 0.90 -11.52 -4.75
C ASP A 103 0.24 -12.41 -5.82
N ARG A 104 -0.68 -13.29 -5.42
CA ARG A 104 -1.39 -14.21 -6.33
C ARG A 104 -2.68 -14.73 -5.73
N PHE A 105 -3.57 -15.18 -6.62
CA PHE A 105 -4.70 -16.05 -6.30
C PHE A 105 -4.43 -17.47 -6.77
N ASP A 106 -4.98 -18.45 -6.06
CA ASP A 106 -4.98 -19.81 -6.53
C ASP A 106 -5.97 -19.97 -7.70
N ASP A 107 -5.55 -20.70 -8.75
CA ASP A 107 -6.36 -21.21 -9.87
C ASP A 107 -7.06 -20.21 -10.83
N SER A 108 -6.59 -18.96 -10.94
CA SER A 108 -7.13 -18.03 -11.93
C SER A 108 -6.04 -17.35 -12.76
N ASP A 109 -6.04 -17.58 -14.06
CA ASP A 109 -5.14 -16.89 -14.97
C ASP A 109 -5.45 -15.39 -15.07
N ASP A 110 -6.74 -15.03 -15.11
CA ASP A 110 -7.20 -13.64 -15.26
C ASP A 110 -6.78 -12.81 -14.06
N PHE A 111 -7.03 -13.32 -12.84
CA PHE A 111 -6.67 -12.65 -11.61
C PHE A 111 -5.16 -12.63 -11.36
N ASN A 112 -4.42 -13.58 -11.91
CA ASN A 112 -2.96 -13.63 -11.79
C ASN A 112 -2.22 -13.00 -12.97
N LEU A 113 -2.91 -12.33 -13.89
CA LEU A 113 -2.34 -11.67 -15.06
C LEU A 113 -1.46 -12.61 -15.90
N ARG A 114 -1.89 -13.87 -16.07
CA ARG A 114 -1.14 -14.92 -16.80
C ARG A 114 -1.69 -15.14 -18.18
N ASN A 115 -0.85 -15.65 -19.07
CA ASN A 115 -1.23 -16.07 -20.42
C ASN A 115 -1.89 -14.94 -21.25
N GLY A 116 -1.48 -13.67 -21.03
CA GLY A 116 -2.07 -12.52 -21.72
C GLY A 116 -3.48 -12.17 -21.30
N LYS A 117 -3.97 -12.76 -20.21
CA LYS A 117 -5.25 -12.43 -19.62
C LYS A 117 -5.12 -11.32 -18.57
N GLU A 118 -6.21 -10.64 -18.31
CA GLU A 118 -6.27 -9.55 -17.35
C GLU A 118 -7.68 -9.44 -16.76
N ALA A 119 -7.79 -8.80 -15.61
CA ALA A 119 -9.05 -8.60 -14.90
C ALA A 119 -9.15 -7.16 -14.34
N TYR A 120 -8.74 -6.16 -15.13
CA TYR A 120 -8.87 -4.76 -14.73
C TYR A 120 -10.33 -4.40 -14.45
N GLY A 121 -10.56 -3.71 -13.33
CA GLY A 121 -11.91 -3.40 -12.86
C GLY A 121 -12.64 -4.58 -12.19
N GLN A 122 -12.00 -5.74 -12.06
CA GLN A 122 -12.49 -6.90 -11.29
C GLN A 122 -11.55 -7.22 -10.13
N GLY A 123 -10.87 -6.21 -9.64
CA GLY A 123 -9.90 -6.31 -8.58
C GLY A 123 -10.51 -6.50 -7.20
N ILE A 124 -9.78 -6.05 -6.19
CA ILE A 124 -10.20 -6.15 -4.79
C ILE A 124 -10.46 -4.74 -4.28
N TRP A 125 -11.68 -4.50 -3.81
CA TRP A 125 -12.20 -3.17 -3.57
C TRP A 125 -12.53 -2.93 -2.11
N ALA A 126 -12.52 -1.62 -1.76
CA ALA A 126 -13.00 -1.10 -0.49
C ALA A 126 -12.49 -1.87 0.75
N PRO A 127 -11.17 -1.97 0.95
CA PRO A 127 -10.62 -2.69 2.08
C PRO A 127 -10.96 -1.98 3.40
N ALA A 128 -11.05 -2.79 4.46
CA ALA A 128 -11.11 -2.29 5.83
C ALA A 128 -9.87 -2.78 6.57
N ILE A 129 -9.06 -1.87 7.13
CA ILE A 129 -7.84 -2.19 7.88
C ILE A 129 -8.07 -2.05 9.38
N ARG A 130 -7.62 -3.03 10.17
CA ARG A 130 -7.71 -3.03 11.63
C ARG A 130 -6.40 -3.51 12.24
N TYR A 131 -6.11 -3.04 13.45
CA TYR A 131 -4.93 -3.47 14.20
C TYR A 131 -5.34 -4.06 15.54
N HIS A 132 -4.81 -5.25 15.86
CA HIS A 132 -5.04 -5.91 17.12
C HIS A 132 -3.88 -6.83 17.47
N ASN A 133 -3.40 -6.75 18.74
CA ASN A 133 -2.35 -7.62 19.27
C ASN A 133 -1.10 -7.72 18.37
N GLY A 134 -0.57 -6.58 17.88
CA GLY A 134 0.64 -6.55 17.06
C GLY A 134 0.44 -6.98 15.61
N LYS A 135 -0.79 -7.18 15.16
CA LYS A 135 -1.10 -7.65 13.81
C LYS A 135 -2.08 -6.71 13.12
N PHE A 136 -1.89 -6.55 11.82
CA PHE A 136 -2.88 -5.92 10.95
C PHE A 136 -3.80 -6.96 10.35
N TYR A 137 -5.07 -6.61 10.25
CA TYR A 137 -6.12 -7.39 9.63
C TYR A 137 -6.75 -6.53 8.54
N ILE A 138 -6.79 -7.05 7.33
CA ILE A 138 -7.40 -6.38 6.20
C ILE A 138 -8.50 -7.28 5.64
N PHE A 139 -9.68 -6.68 5.43
CA PHE A 139 -10.87 -7.34 4.93
C PHE A 139 -11.34 -6.61 3.67
N SER A 140 -11.78 -7.36 2.69
CA SER A 140 -12.39 -6.84 1.47
C SER A 140 -13.42 -7.82 0.94
#